data_dc58052a418b263da0b3e104d7902762
#
_entry.id   dc58052a418b263da0b3e104d7902762
#
_cell.length_a   1.000
_cell.length_b   1.000
_cell.length_c   1.000
_cell.angle_alpha   90.00
_cell.angle_beta   90.00
_cell.angle_gamma   90.00
#
_symmetry.space_group_name_H-M   'P 1'
#
loop_
_entity.id
_entity.type
_entity.pdbx_description
1 polymer ?
#
loop_
_entity_poly.entity_id
_entity_poly.type
_entity_poly.pdbx_seq_one_letter_code
_entity_poly.pdbx_strand_id
1 'polypeptide(L)'
;MAILFRDLAMPEIVFSEQNKKLTENRTEMKGAELMSGKRTDYLTWDEYFMGVAMLSGMRSKDPNTQVGCCIVSQDNKILSMGYNGFPLGCSDDEFPWVRDGEDPLETKYVYSTHSELNAILNYSGGSLAGAKLYVSLFPCNECAKAIIQAGIKEVIYDCDKYADTPSVIASKRMMDAVGVRYHQYHRTNRKIEIEL
;
A
#
# COMPACT_ATOMS: atom_id res chain seq x y z
N MET A 1 21.10 -3.82 40.93
CA MET A 1 21.66 -4.27 39.66
C MET A 1 21.00 -3.46 38.55
N ALA A 2 21.65 -2.35 38.15
CA ALA A 2 21.13 -1.41 37.17
C ALA A 2 21.48 -1.88 35.77
N ILE A 3 20.47 -2.13 34.93
CA ILE A 3 20.66 -2.48 33.53
C ILE A 3 20.83 -1.18 32.75
N LEU A 4 22.06 -0.94 32.27
CA LEU A 4 22.37 0.13 31.33
C LEU A 4 21.75 -0.22 29.98
N PHE A 5 20.77 0.56 29.55
CA PHE A 5 20.35 0.59 28.14
C PHE A 5 21.46 1.28 27.33
N ARG A 6 22.15 0.53 26.48
CA ARG A 6 23.03 1.09 25.46
C ARG A 6 22.17 1.75 24.39
N ASP A 7 22.51 3.00 24.09
CA ASP A 7 21.98 3.77 22.96
C ASP A 7 22.14 2.96 21.65
N LEU A 8 21.05 2.42 21.14
CA LEU A 8 20.95 1.96 19.76
C LEU A 8 20.74 3.24 18.93
N ALA A 9 21.80 3.73 18.28
CA ALA A 9 21.68 4.79 17.29
C ALA A 9 20.73 4.32 16.18
N MET A 10 19.65 5.05 16.01
CA MET A 10 18.75 4.88 14.87
C MET A 10 19.50 5.20 13.58
N PRO A 11 19.33 4.44 12.49
CA PRO A 11 19.98 4.76 11.23
C PRO A 11 19.61 6.17 10.75
N GLU A 12 20.60 6.95 10.33
CA GLU A 12 20.38 8.28 9.75
C GLU A 12 19.60 8.13 8.43
N ILE A 13 18.43 8.75 8.37
CA ILE A 13 17.66 8.86 7.12
C ILE A 13 18.32 9.99 6.31
N VAL A 14 19.05 9.62 5.26
CA VAL A 14 19.72 10.60 4.37
C VAL A 14 18.70 11.17 3.40
N PHE A 15 18.36 12.42 3.53
CA PHE A 15 17.52 13.16 2.58
C PHE A 15 18.37 13.72 1.43
N SER A 16 17.90 13.55 0.17
CA SER A 16 18.61 14.06 -1.01
C SER A 16 18.75 15.59 -1.00
N GLU A 17 19.78 16.13 -1.70
CA GLU A 17 20.06 17.59 -1.76
C GLU A 17 18.88 18.43 -2.32
N GLN A 18 17.98 17.84 -3.10
CA GLN A 18 16.76 18.51 -3.56
C GLN A 18 15.80 18.84 -2.41
N ASN A 19 15.80 18.05 -1.33
CA ASN A 19 14.99 18.33 -0.14
C ASN A 19 15.57 19.49 0.69
N LYS A 20 16.88 19.75 0.61
CA LYS A 20 17.50 20.91 1.28
C LYS A 20 17.03 22.23 0.68
N LYS A 21 16.90 22.33 -0.64
CA LYS A 21 16.38 23.55 -1.32
C LYS A 21 14.90 23.82 -1.05
N LEU A 22 14.08 22.77 -0.86
CA LEU A 22 12.69 22.92 -0.46
C LEU A 22 12.53 23.39 0.99
N THR A 23 13.48 23.03 1.87
CA THR A 23 13.54 23.52 3.26
C THR A 23 13.98 24.99 3.33
N GLU A 24 14.88 25.46 2.46
CA GLU A 24 15.34 26.85 2.44
C GLU A 24 14.22 27.83 2.02
N ASN A 25 13.39 27.49 1.04
CA ASN A 25 12.22 28.30 0.65
C ASN A 25 11.06 28.31 1.69
N ARG A 26 11.07 27.38 2.66
CA ARG A 26 10.17 27.38 3.81
C ARG A 26 10.60 28.28 4.96
N THR A 27 11.82 28.78 4.93
CA THR A 27 12.38 29.58 6.03
C THR A 27 11.77 30.99 6.09
N GLU A 28 11.22 31.51 4.99
CA GLU A 28 10.57 32.83 4.95
C GLU A 28 9.12 32.87 5.49
N MET A 29 8.47 31.71 5.69
CA MET A 29 7.14 31.63 6.34
C MET A 29 7.21 31.41 7.87
N LYS A 30 8.36 31.56 8.50
CA LYS A 30 8.62 31.19 9.91
C LYS A 30 8.41 32.31 10.93
N GLY A 31 7.36 33.12 10.81
CA GLY A 31 7.03 34.12 11.86
C GLY A 31 6.13 33.63 12.99
N ALA A 32 5.40 32.51 12.86
CA ALA A 32 4.33 32.13 13.81
C ALA A 32 4.38 30.69 14.37
N GLU A 33 5.31 29.83 13.94
CA GLU A 33 5.23 28.38 14.23
C GLU A 33 6.32 27.84 15.18
N LEU A 34 7.09 28.70 15.84
CA LEU A 34 8.29 28.33 16.60
C LEU A 34 8.04 28.06 18.10
N MET A 35 6.87 27.55 18.50
CA MET A 35 6.60 27.32 19.93
C MET A 35 6.70 25.85 20.39
N SER A 36 6.75 24.84 19.50
CA SER A 36 6.72 23.44 19.97
C SER A 36 8.04 22.64 19.77
N GLY A 37 9.01 23.13 19.01
CA GLY A 37 10.23 22.37 18.66
C GLY A 37 9.97 21.06 17.89
N LYS A 38 8.74 20.84 17.43
CA LYS A 38 8.33 19.65 16.70
C LYS A 38 8.95 19.59 15.30
N ARG A 39 9.43 18.41 14.87
CA ARG A 39 9.80 18.17 13.48
C ARG A 39 8.66 18.54 12.53
N THR A 40 8.97 19.15 11.39
CA THR A 40 7.99 19.50 10.33
C THR A 40 8.12 18.64 9.09
N ASP A 41 9.16 17.80 9.00
CA ASP A 41 9.50 16.95 7.86
C ASP A 41 9.00 15.49 7.98
N TYR A 42 8.14 15.20 8.94
CA TYR A 42 7.55 13.87 9.10
C TYR A 42 6.57 13.53 7.96
N LEU A 43 6.37 12.22 7.72
CA LEU A 43 5.42 11.73 6.73
C LEU A 43 3.99 12.03 7.16
N THR A 44 3.13 12.38 6.20
CA THR A 44 1.68 12.34 6.41
C THR A 44 1.20 10.89 6.55
N TRP A 45 -0.01 10.70 7.07
CA TRP A 45 -0.58 9.35 7.18
C TRP A 45 -0.73 8.67 5.83
N ASP A 46 -1.14 9.40 4.79
CA ASP A 46 -1.29 8.84 3.45
C ASP A 46 0.07 8.49 2.82
N GLU A 47 1.10 9.33 2.99
CA GLU A 47 2.48 9.00 2.57
C GLU A 47 2.97 7.74 3.28
N TYR A 48 2.73 7.63 4.58
CA TYR A 48 3.16 6.49 5.37
C TYR A 48 2.48 5.20 4.94
N PHE A 49 1.14 5.18 4.85
CA PHE A 49 0.40 3.97 4.51
C PHE A 49 0.57 3.56 3.04
N MET A 50 0.63 4.51 2.12
CA MET A 50 0.95 4.21 0.72
C MET A 50 2.40 3.73 0.60
N GLY A 51 3.35 4.30 1.34
CA GLY A 51 4.72 3.83 1.44
C GLY A 51 4.80 2.37 1.92
N VAL A 52 4.04 2.01 2.95
CA VAL A 52 3.94 0.62 3.44
C VAL A 52 3.33 -0.31 2.39
N ALA A 53 2.30 0.13 1.68
CA ALA A 53 1.72 -0.65 0.58
C ALA A 53 2.77 -0.88 -0.54
N MET A 54 3.50 0.14 -0.94
CA MET A 54 4.57 0.03 -1.95
C MET A 54 5.69 -0.91 -1.48
N LEU A 55 6.14 -0.78 -0.23
CA LEU A 55 7.15 -1.66 0.36
C LEU A 55 6.67 -3.12 0.40
N SER A 56 5.39 -3.35 0.73
CA SER A 56 4.79 -4.69 0.68
C SER A 56 4.84 -5.27 -0.73
N GLY A 57 4.58 -4.45 -1.75
CA GLY A 57 4.68 -4.86 -3.16
C GLY A 57 6.06 -5.35 -3.58
N MET A 58 7.13 -4.85 -2.95
CA MET A 58 8.51 -5.30 -3.20
C MET A 58 8.75 -6.76 -2.77
N ARG A 59 7.85 -7.35 -1.99
CA ARG A 59 7.86 -8.79 -1.66
C ARG A 59 7.31 -9.67 -2.78
N SER A 60 6.58 -9.10 -3.73
CA SER A 60 6.03 -9.87 -4.87
C SER A 60 7.14 -10.39 -5.75
N LYS A 61 7.05 -11.65 -6.13
CA LYS A 61 7.95 -12.31 -7.06
C LYS A 61 7.45 -12.26 -8.52
N ASP A 62 6.31 -11.62 -8.76
CA ASP A 62 5.76 -11.41 -10.10
C ASP A 62 6.72 -10.56 -10.94
N PRO A 63 7.29 -11.08 -12.04
CA PRO A 63 8.26 -10.34 -12.83
C PRO A 63 7.65 -9.16 -13.61
N ASN A 64 6.31 -9.10 -13.72
CA ASN A 64 5.62 -8.12 -14.56
C ASN A 64 4.99 -6.99 -13.76
N THR A 65 4.33 -7.30 -12.64
CA THR A 65 3.56 -6.30 -11.88
C THR A 65 3.58 -6.66 -10.40
N GLN A 66 4.31 -5.90 -9.61
CA GLN A 66 4.38 -6.03 -8.17
C GLN A 66 3.35 -5.07 -7.57
N VAL A 67 2.37 -5.61 -6.87
CA VAL A 67 1.30 -4.84 -6.22
C VAL A 67 1.36 -5.09 -4.72
N GLY A 68 1.25 -4.02 -3.96
CA GLY A 68 1.17 -4.08 -2.51
C GLY A 68 -0.05 -3.38 -1.97
N CYS A 69 -0.51 -3.84 -0.83
CA CYS A 69 -1.70 -3.37 -0.14
C CYS A 69 -1.43 -3.20 1.36
N CYS A 70 -2.03 -2.18 1.97
CA CYS A 70 -2.03 -1.92 3.40
C CYS A 70 -3.45 -1.61 3.87
N ILE A 71 -3.98 -2.38 4.81
CA ILE A 71 -5.29 -2.14 5.43
C ILE A 71 -5.09 -1.43 6.75
N VAL A 72 -5.85 -0.36 6.97
CA VAL A 72 -5.68 0.56 8.10
C VAL A 72 -7.03 0.81 8.77
N SER A 73 -7.06 0.84 10.09
CA SER A 73 -8.24 1.23 10.86
C SER A 73 -8.52 2.74 10.75
N GLN A 74 -9.70 3.15 11.21
CA GLN A 74 -10.07 4.58 11.23
C GLN A 74 -9.18 5.41 12.16
N ASP A 75 -8.60 4.79 13.18
CA ASP A 75 -7.69 5.41 14.13
C ASP A 75 -6.19 5.26 13.73
N ASN A 76 -5.94 5.06 12.43
CA ASN A 76 -4.61 5.01 11.81
C ASN A 76 -3.70 3.88 12.32
N LYS A 77 -4.25 2.72 12.65
CA LYS A 77 -3.46 1.52 12.97
C LYS A 77 -3.42 0.59 11.76
N ILE A 78 -2.24 0.12 11.39
CA ILE A 78 -2.10 -0.92 10.37
C ILE A 78 -2.71 -2.21 10.91
N LEU A 79 -3.67 -2.75 10.19
CA LEU A 79 -4.37 -3.99 10.51
C LEU A 79 -3.76 -5.18 9.79
N SER A 80 -3.46 -5.01 8.51
CA SER A 80 -2.89 -6.07 7.67
C SER A 80 -2.16 -5.48 6.47
N MET A 81 -1.29 -6.28 5.86
CA MET A 81 -0.56 -5.99 4.64
C MET A 81 -0.63 -7.20 3.71
N GLY A 82 -0.55 -6.95 2.40
CA GLY A 82 -0.51 -7.99 1.40
C GLY A 82 0.28 -7.57 0.17
N TYR A 83 0.70 -8.56 -0.59
CA TYR A 83 1.29 -8.39 -1.91
C TYR A 83 0.78 -9.53 -2.82
N ASN A 84 0.85 -9.34 -4.14
CA ASN A 84 0.42 -10.39 -5.05
C ASN A 84 1.43 -11.54 -5.10
N GLY A 85 0.93 -12.76 -5.04
CA GLY A 85 1.73 -13.97 -5.01
C GLY A 85 0.88 -15.23 -5.07
N PHE A 86 1.51 -16.39 -5.10
CA PHE A 86 0.79 -17.66 -5.04
C PHE A 86 0.31 -17.96 -3.62
N PRO A 87 -0.74 -18.78 -3.48
CA PRO A 87 -1.25 -19.20 -2.18
C PRO A 87 -0.20 -19.92 -1.34
N LEU A 88 -0.39 -19.89 -0.02
CA LEU A 88 0.50 -20.57 0.92
C LEU A 88 0.65 -22.05 0.55
N GLY A 89 1.90 -22.51 0.40
CA GLY A 89 2.24 -23.88 0.03
C GLY A 89 2.38 -24.12 -1.48
N CYS A 90 1.95 -23.18 -2.33
CA CYS A 90 2.25 -23.22 -3.76
C CYS A 90 3.66 -22.66 -4.00
N SER A 91 4.54 -23.49 -4.56
CA SER A 91 5.94 -23.11 -4.80
C SER A 91 6.04 -22.07 -5.91
N ASP A 92 6.78 -20.99 -5.67
CA ASP A 92 7.07 -19.98 -6.69
C ASP A 92 7.94 -20.51 -7.84
N ASP A 93 8.60 -21.66 -7.65
CA ASP A 93 9.45 -22.30 -8.64
C ASP A 93 8.70 -23.36 -9.47
N GLU A 94 7.51 -23.79 -9.02
CA GLU A 94 6.72 -24.84 -9.68
C GLU A 94 5.52 -24.25 -10.43
N PHE A 95 4.97 -23.12 -9.99
CA PHE A 95 3.82 -22.47 -10.62
C PHE A 95 4.27 -21.41 -11.64
N PRO A 96 3.51 -21.24 -12.74
CA PRO A 96 3.93 -20.37 -13.84
C PRO A 96 3.75 -18.88 -13.49
N TRP A 97 4.79 -18.06 -13.72
CA TRP A 97 4.73 -16.60 -13.66
C TRP A 97 4.46 -15.95 -15.03
N VAL A 98 4.24 -16.75 -16.06
CA VAL A 98 4.02 -16.29 -17.45
C VAL A 98 2.66 -15.58 -17.55
N ARG A 99 2.58 -14.55 -18.39
CA ARG A 99 1.34 -13.81 -18.67
C ARG A 99 0.59 -14.36 -19.87
N ASP A 100 1.32 -14.73 -20.90
CA ASP A 100 0.79 -15.08 -22.20
C ASP A 100 0.98 -16.58 -22.42
N GLY A 101 -0.10 -17.30 -22.72
CA GLY A 101 -0.12 -18.72 -22.98
C GLY A 101 -1.43 -19.11 -23.63
N GLU A 102 -1.41 -20.17 -24.48
CA GLU A 102 -2.61 -20.73 -25.11
C GLU A 102 -3.49 -21.43 -24.07
N ASP A 103 -2.86 -22.11 -23.10
CA ASP A 103 -3.54 -22.72 -21.98
C ASP A 103 -3.54 -21.76 -20.78
N PRO A 104 -4.72 -21.36 -20.28
CA PRO A 104 -4.81 -20.56 -19.04
C PRO A 104 -4.10 -21.19 -17.85
N LEU A 105 -4.01 -22.53 -17.77
CA LEU A 105 -3.32 -23.25 -16.69
C LEU A 105 -1.81 -23.06 -16.70
N GLU A 106 -1.25 -22.65 -17.83
CA GLU A 106 0.17 -22.31 -17.97
C GLU A 106 0.45 -20.82 -17.72
N THR A 107 -0.55 -20.10 -17.18
CA THR A 107 -0.41 -18.67 -16.84
C THR A 107 -0.61 -18.41 -15.36
N LYS A 108 0.00 -17.35 -14.85
CA LYS A 108 -0.13 -16.93 -13.44
C LYS A 108 -1.56 -16.56 -13.03
N TYR A 109 -2.43 -16.22 -13.98
CA TYR A 109 -3.72 -15.59 -13.68
C TYR A 109 -4.71 -16.47 -12.92
N VAL A 110 -4.62 -17.78 -13.08
CA VAL A 110 -5.49 -18.73 -12.37
C VAL A 110 -4.96 -19.12 -10.99
N TYR A 111 -3.71 -18.76 -10.67
CA TYR A 111 -3.05 -19.15 -9.42
C TYR A 111 -2.75 -17.95 -8.50
N SER A 112 -2.49 -16.78 -9.06
CA SER A 112 -2.03 -15.63 -8.29
C SER A 112 -3.15 -15.02 -7.44
N THR A 113 -2.93 -14.94 -6.14
CA THR A 113 -3.74 -14.16 -5.21
C THR A 113 -3.30 -12.69 -5.26
N HIS A 114 -4.23 -11.78 -5.50
CA HIS A 114 -3.94 -10.35 -5.54
C HIS A 114 -3.65 -9.80 -4.14
N SER A 115 -2.94 -8.68 -4.09
CA SER A 115 -2.45 -8.05 -2.86
C SER A 115 -3.57 -7.73 -1.86
N GLU A 116 -4.72 -7.26 -2.34
CA GLU A 116 -5.88 -6.86 -1.53
C GLU A 116 -6.52 -8.09 -0.89
N LEU A 117 -6.76 -9.14 -1.69
CA LEU A 117 -7.31 -10.39 -1.19
C LEU A 117 -6.34 -11.04 -0.19
N ASN A 118 -5.04 -11.01 -0.49
CA ASN A 118 -4.00 -11.52 0.41
C ASN A 118 -3.99 -10.75 1.73
N ALA A 119 -4.08 -9.41 1.71
CA ALA A 119 -4.17 -8.61 2.93
C ALA A 119 -5.43 -8.93 3.75
N ILE A 120 -6.59 -9.12 3.10
CA ILE A 120 -7.85 -9.48 3.78
C ILE A 120 -7.74 -10.86 4.44
N LEU A 121 -7.23 -11.85 3.72
CA LEU A 121 -7.08 -13.23 4.21
C LEU A 121 -6.02 -13.38 5.31
N ASN A 122 -4.96 -12.58 5.27
CA ASN A 122 -3.91 -12.58 6.29
C ASN A 122 -4.33 -11.88 7.59
N TYR A 123 -5.46 -11.18 7.61
CA TYR A 123 -5.94 -10.53 8.81
C TYR A 123 -6.58 -11.54 9.77
N SER A 124 -5.95 -11.76 10.90
CA SER A 124 -6.41 -12.68 11.96
C SER A 124 -7.10 -11.96 13.14
N GLY A 125 -7.33 -10.64 13.02
CA GLY A 125 -8.02 -9.86 14.03
C GLY A 125 -9.55 -9.99 13.97
N GLY A 126 -10.26 -9.00 14.51
CA GLY A 126 -11.72 -8.95 14.52
C GLY A 126 -12.33 -8.59 13.17
N SER A 127 -12.94 -7.41 13.07
CA SER A 127 -13.61 -6.94 11.83
C SER A 127 -12.78 -5.91 11.08
N LEU A 128 -12.79 -5.98 9.74
CA LEU A 128 -12.27 -4.93 8.86
C LEU A 128 -13.33 -3.86 8.53
N ALA A 129 -14.52 -3.94 9.12
CA ALA A 129 -15.60 -3.00 8.86
C ALA A 129 -15.17 -1.55 9.18
N GLY A 130 -15.39 -0.66 8.22
CA GLY A 130 -15.00 0.74 8.31
C GLY A 130 -13.53 1.03 7.99
N ALA A 131 -12.69 0.02 7.79
CA ALA A 131 -11.28 0.21 7.49
C ALA A 131 -11.06 0.95 6.15
N LYS A 132 -9.84 1.47 5.99
CA LYS A 132 -9.29 2.01 4.74
C LYS A 132 -8.31 1.01 4.15
N LEU A 133 -8.22 0.99 2.82
CA LEU A 133 -7.30 0.14 2.08
C LEU A 133 -6.44 1.01 1.16
N TYR A 134 -5.13 0.99 1.35
CA TYR A 134 -4.14 1.61 0.48
C TYR A 134 -3.58 0.56 -0.45
N VAL A 135 -3.53 0.84 -1.76
CA VAL A 135 -3.08 -0.12 -2.76
C VAL A 135 -2.32 0.56 -3.89
N SER A 136 -1.24 -0.05 -4.36
CA SER A 136 -0.43 0.52 -5.44
C SER A 136 -1.10 0.47 -6.83
N LEU A 137 -2.11 -0.41 -7.04
CA LEU A 137 -2.88 -0.54 -8.28
C LEU A 137 -4.36 -0.70 -7.95
N PHE A 138 -5.24 0.01 -8.69
CA PHE A 138 -6.69 -0.02 -8.47
C PHE A 138 -7.23 -1.46 -8.48
N PRO A 139 -8.12 -1.84 -7.53
CA PRO A 139 -8.62 -3.20 -7.37
C PRO A 139 -9.44 -3.69 -8.56
N CYS A 140 -9.21 -4.93 -8.96
CA CYS A 140 -10.06 -5.62 -9.94
C CYS A 140 -11.44 -5.96 -9.36
N ASN A 141 -12.36 -6.45 -10.19
CA ASN A 141 -13.71 -6.85 -9.76
C ASN A 141 -13.71 -7.95 -8.68
N GLU A 142 -12.78 -8.89 -8.72
CA GLU A 142 -12.69 -9.95 -7.69
C GLU A 142 -12.26 -9.38 -6.34
N CYS A 143 -11.24 -8.52 -6.34
CA CYS A 143 -10.81 -7.83 -5.12
C CYS A 143 -11.88 -6.88 -4.59
N ALA A 144 -12.61 -6.18 -5.46
CA ALA A 144 -13.73 -5.32 -5.05
C ALA A 144 -14.80 -6.09 -4.28
N LYS A 145 -15.16 -7.30 -4.72
CA LYS A 145 -16.09 -8.17 -3.99
C LYS A 145 -15.59 -8.49 -2.59
N ALA A 146 -14.32 -8.85 -2.45
CA ALA A 146 -13.72 -9.14 -1.14
C ALA A 146 -13.66 -7.90 -0.23
N ILE A 147 -13.27 -6.74 -0.77
CA ILE A 147 -13.24 -5.44 -0.08
C ILE A 147 -14.62 -5.09 0.49
N ILE A 148 -15.66 -5.22 -0.34
CA ILE A 148 -17.04 -4.94 0.04
C ILE A 148 -17.51 -5.91 1.14
N GLN A 149 -17.28 -7.21 0.96
CA GLN A 149 -17.69 -8.23 1.93
C GLN A 149 -16.94 -8.13 3.26
N ALA A 150 -15.69 -7.68 3.25
CA ALA A 150 -14.92 -7.38 4.45
C ALA A 150 -15.39 -6.11 5.18
N GLY A 151 -16.28 -5.30 4.57
CA GLY A 151 -16.81 -4.08 5.16
C GLY A 151 -15.87 -2.88 5.08
N ILE A 152 -14.81 -2.94 4.30
CA ILE A 152 -13.89 -1.82 4.04
C ILE A 152 -14.67 -0.70 3.37
N LYS A 153 -14.44 0.57 3.78
CA LYS A 153 -15.24 1.73 3.36
C LYS A 153 -14.52 2.74 2.51
N GLU A 154 -13.21 2.60 2.38
CA GLU A 154 -12.40 3.54 1.62
C GLU A 154 -11.21 2.84 0.95
N VAL A 155 -10.98 3.14 -0.33
CA VAL A 155 -9.86 2.64 -1.13
C VAL A 155 -9.05 3.83 -1.62
N ILE A 156 -7.78 3.89 -1.22
CA ILE A 156 -6.81 4.88 -1.67
C ILE A 156 -5.83 4.15 -2.61
N TYR A 157 -5.84 4.50 -3.89
CA TYR A 157 -5.02 3.82 -4.89
C TYR A 157 -3.98 4.75 -5.52
N ASP A 158 -2.82 4.22 -5.87
CA ASP A 158 -1.76 5.01 -6.51
C ASP A 158 -1.92 5.08 -8.03
N CYS A 159 -2.19 3.95 -8.68
CA CYS A 159 -2.28 3.83 -10.14
C CYS A 159 -3.59 3.16 -10.56
N ASP A 160 -4.18 3.65 -11.67
CA ASP A 160 -5.39 3.09 -12.30
C ASP A 160 -5.18 2.86 -13.80
N LYS A 161 -4.04 2.23 -14.16
CA LYS A 161 -3.67 2.00 -15.57
C LYS A 161 -4.63 1.09 -16.35
N TYR A 162 -5.54 0.41 -15.65
CA TYR A 162 -6.54 -0.48 -16.23
C TYR A 162 -7.98 0.05 -16.14
N ALA A 163 -8.15 1.37 -15.96
CA ALA A 163 -9.43 2.05 -15.72
C ALA A 163 -10.54 1.68 -16.72
N ASP A 164 -10.17 1.45 -17.99
CA ASP A 164 -11.10 1.21 -19.09
C ASP A 164 -11.41 -0.29 -19.30
N THR A 165 -10.84 -1.17 -18.48
CA THR A 165 -11.13 -2.60 -18.59
C THR A 165 -12.47 -2.94 -17.97
N PRO A 166 -13.21 -3.95 -18.51
CA PRO A 166 -14.47 -4.39 -17.92
C PRO A 166 -14.35 -4.74 -16.43
N SER A 167 -13.21 -5.29 -16.01
CA SER A 167 -12.92 -5.66 -14.62
C SER A 167 -12.92 -4.42 -13.70
N VAL A 168 -12.21 -3.35 -14.06
CA VAL A 168 -12.14 -2.13 -13.24
C VAL A 168 -13.45 -1.35 -13.30
N ILE A 169 -14.11 -1.30 -14.45
CA ILE A 169 -15.44 -0.69 -14.58
C ILE A 169 -16.44 -1.40 -13.65
N ALA A 170 -16.44 -2.74 -13.62
CA ALA A 170 -17.30 -3.51 -12.73
C ALA A 170 -16.95 -3.28 -11.25
N SER A 171 -15.65 -3.20 -10.91
CA SER A 171 -15.16 -2.85 -9.59
C SER A 171 -15.75 -1.52 -9.10
N LYS A 172 -15.61 -0.46 -9.88
CA LYS A 172 -16.13 0.87 -9.57
C LYS A 172 -17.65 0.86 -9.39
N ARG A 173 -18.39 0.21 -10.32
CA ARG A 173 -19.85 0.09 -10.22
C ARG A 173 -20.32 -0.61 -8.94
N MET A 174 -19.62 -1.66 -8.50
CA MET A 174 -19.96 -2.35 -7.25
C MET A 174 -19.66 -1.47 -6.04
N MET A 175 -18.51 -0.79 -6.01
CA MET A 175 -18.13 0.11 -4.92
C MET A 175 -19.10 1.28 -4.80
N ASP A 176 -19.48 1.91 -5.92
CA ASP A 176 -20.46 3.01 -5.97
C ASP A 176 -21.83 2.56 -5.44
N ALA A 177 -22.30 1.38 -5.83
CA ALA A 177 -23.60 0.84 -5.43
C ALA A 177 -23.74 0.64 -3.91
N VAL A 178 -22.62 0.41 -3.20
CA VAL A 178 -22.62 0.14 -1.75
C VAL A 178 -21.95 1.26 -0.93
N GLY A 179 -21.58 2.37 -1.59
CA GLY A 179 -21.00 3.55 -0.95
C GLY A 179 -19.59 3.34 -0.40
N VAL A 180 -18.79 2.45 -1.01
CA VAL A 180 -17.34 2.39 -0.78
C VAL A 180 -16.70 3.54 -1.53
N ARG A 181 -16.08 4.47 -0.81
CA ARG A 181 -15.37 5.60 -1.41
C ARG A 181 -14.04 5.12 -1.99
N TYR A 182 -13.62 5.71 -3.10
CA TYR A 182 -12.29 5.51 -3.65
C TYR A 182 -11.74 6.80 -4.25
N HIS A 183 -10.43 7.02 -4.07
CA HIS A 183 -9.75 8.15 -4.69
C HIS A 183 -8.28 7.82 -4.94
N GLN A 184 -7.71 8.54 -5.91
CA GLN A 184 -6.30 8.38 -6.21
C GLN A 184 -5.44 9.07 -5.16
N TYR A 185 -4.38 8.39 -4.72
CA TYR A 185 -3.36 8.96 -3.85
C TYR A 185 -2.68 10.15 -4.56
N HIS A 186 -2.65 11.28 -3.90
CA HIS A 186 -1.96 12.45 -4.41
C HIS A 186 -0.46 12.38 -4.07
N ARG A 187 0.36 12.01 -5.05
CA ARG A 187 1.82 11.89 -4.87
C ARG A 187 2.44 13.24 -4.51
N THR A 188 3.17 13.28 -3.41
CA THR A 188 3.90 14.47 -2.95
C THR A 188 5.28 14.61 -3.57
N ASN A 189 5.70 13.65 -4.41
CA ASN A 189 7.03 13.53 -5.01
C ASN A 189 8.18 13.43 -3.98
N ARG A 190 7.85 13.14 -2.71
CA ARG A 190 8.85 12.86 -1.67
C ARG A 190 9.51 11.51 -1.96
N LYS A 191 10.83 11.48 -1.95
CA LYS A 191 11.62 10.25 -2.02
C LYS A 191 12.04 9.84 -0.61
N ILE A 192 11.95 8.55 -0.34
CA ILE A 192 12.41 7.91 0.90
C ILE A 192 13.42 6.86 0.47
N GLU A 193 14.62 6.93 1.02
CA GLU A 193 15.65 5.91 0.86
C GLU A 193 15.82 5.21 2.20
N ILE A 194 15.83 3.87 2.17
CA ILE A 194 16.02 3.02 3.34
C ILE A 194 17.14 2.06 3.00
N GLU A 195 18.20 2.08 3.79
CA GLU A 195 19.27 1.10 3.74
C GLU A 195 18.89 -0.08 4.64
N LEU A 196 18.94 -1.33 4.10
CA LEU A 196 18.53 -2.57 4.78
C LEU A 196 19.74 -3.46 5.07
#